data_2403961533be68e2b74cf31a53456633
#
_entry.id   2403961533be68e2b74cf31a53456633
#
_cell.length_a   1.000
_cell.length_b   1.000
_cell.length_c   1.000
_cell.angle_alpha   90.00
_cell.angle_beta   90.00
_cell.angle_gamma   90.00
#
_symmetry.space_group_name_H-M   'P 1'
#
loop_
_entity.id
_entity.type
_entity.pdbx_description
1 polymer ?
#
loop_
_entity_poly.entity_id
_entity_poly.type
_entity_poly.pdbx_seq_one_letter_code
_entity_poly.pdbx_strand_id
1 'polypeptide(L)'
;MSGQRGAAAGEASPASSQYLQVQTTTDSRAEAMELARSAVEARLAACAQVAGPIASTYWWGEDVERAEEWLLLLKLPASGFQALADFLAQEHSYDEPEIVAMPIVTGSESYLSWIAEETQPR
;
A
#
# COMPACT_ATOMS: atom_id res chain seq x y z
N MET A 1 17.31 -16.35 -20.98
CA MET A 1 17.06 -16.81 -20.97
C MET A 1 16.84 -17.30 -21.16
N SER A 2 16.59 -17.15 -20.94
CA SER A 2 16.07 -17.71 -20.88
C SER A 2 15.76 -17.92 -20.89
N GLY A 3 15.42 -17.81 -20.84
CA GLY A 3 14.73 -18.19 -20.72
C GLY A 3 14.42 -18.27 -20.55
N GLN A 4 14.25 -18.26 -20.55
CA GLN A 4 13.71 -18.58 -20.26
C GLN A 4 13.43 -18.68 -20.00
N ARG A 5 13.30 -18.64 -20.02
CA ARG A 5 12.72 -18.97 -19.53
C ARG A 5 12.16 -18.82 -19.53
N GLY A 6 11.95 -18.63 -19.60
CA GLY A 6 11.07 -18.56 -19.28
C GLY A 6 10.67 -18.19 -18.90
N ALA A 7 10.59 -18.18 -19.06
CA ALA A 7 10.07 -18.03 -18.43
C ALA A 7 9.88 -17.75 -18.00
N ALA A 8 9.83 -17.67 -17.92
CA ALA A 8 9.61 -17.76 -17.22
C ALA A 8 9.34 -17.27 -16.89
N ALA A 9 9.19 -16.89 -16.97
CA ALA A 9 9.02 -16.62 -16.43
C ALA A 9 8.65 -16.32 -15.74
N GLY A 10 8.64 -16.19 -15.58
CA GLY A 10 8.27 -15.92 -14.80
C GLY A 10 8.04 -15.86 -14.11
N GLU A 11 8.12 -15.84 -14.34
CA GLU A 11 8.06 -15.83 -13.36
C GLU A 11 7.96 -14.88 -12.40
N ALA A 12 8.03 -13.77 -12.46
CA ALA A 12 7.78 -12.95 -11.33
C ALA A 12 6.31 -12.74 -11.21
N SER A 13 5.69 -13.58 -10.46
CA SER A 13 4.31 -13.35 -10.09
C SER A 13 4.30 -12.28 -8.98
N PRO A 14 3.21 -11.54 -8.81
CA PRO A 14 3.08 -10.59 -7.69
C PRO A 14 3.35 -11.23 -6.34
N ALA A 15 3.01 -12.51 -6.18
CA ALA A 15 3.22 -13.22 -4.92
C ALA A 15 4.69 -13.39 -4.59
N SER A 16 5.60 -13.32 -5.59
CA SER A 16 7.03 -13.49 -5.36
C SER A 16 7.75 -12.15 -5.10
N SER A 17 7.05 -11.02 -5.19
CA SER A 17 7.68 -9.73 -4.95
C SER A 17 8.02 -9.56 -3.48
N GLN A 18 9.22 -9.03 -3.21
CA GLN A 18 9.69 -8.83 -1.84
C GLN A 18 9.17 -7.54 -1.21
N TYR A 19 8.75 -6.60 -2.02
CA TYR A 19 8.30 -5.28 -1.55
C TYR A 19 6.97 -4.94 -2.19
N LEU A 20 6.13 -4.25 -1.42
CA LEU A 20 4.79 -3.88 -1.87
C LEU A 20 4.54 -2.40 -1.64
N GLN A 21 3.65 -1.85 -2.47
CA GLN A 21 3.05 -0.56 -2.21
C GLN A 21 1.58 -0.82 -1.90
N VAL A 22 1.18 -0.50 -0.68
CA VAL A 22 -0.20 -0.66 -0.23
C VAL A 22 -0.93 0.66 -0.45
N GLN A 23 -2.18 0.58 -0.85
CA GLN A 23 -3.00 1.76 -1.15
C GLN A 23 -4.31 1.68 -0.41
N THR A 24 -4.71 2.80 0.17
CA THR A 24 -6.05 3.00 0.71
C THR A 24 -6.50 4.41 0.34
N THR A 25 -7.80 4.67 0.52
CA THR A 25 -8.35 6.01 0.29
C THR A 25 -9.09 6.45 1.55
N THR A 26 -9.11 7.75 1.79
CA THR A 26 -9.83 8.35 2.92
C THR A 26 -10.69 9.49 2.43
N ASP A 27 -11.67 9.89 3.25
CA ASP A 27 -12.56 10.99 2.89
C ASP A 27 -12.02 12.35 3.34
N SER A 28 -10.87 12.38 4.00
CA SER A 28 -10.25 13.64 4.39
C SER A 28 -8.73 13.52 4.33
N ARG A 29 -8.09 14.63 4.02
CA ARG A 29 -6.63 14.68 4.03
C ARG A 29 -6.09 14.44 5.43
N ALA A 30 -6.78 14.96 6.44
CA ALA A 30 -6.35 14.82 7.82
C ALA A 30 -6.29 13.36 8.25
N GLU A 31 -7.28 12.56 7.88
CA GLU A 31 -7.26 11.14 8.21
C GLU A 31 -6.12 10.42 7.50
N ALA A 32 -5.91 10.73 6.21
CA ALA A 32 -4.82 10.11 5.46
C ALA A 32 -3.47 10.43 6.11
N MET A 33 -3.27 11.68 6.52
CA MET A 33 -2.03 12.10 7.18
C MET A 33 -1.84 11.40 8.51
N GLU A 34 -2.91 11.22 9.28
CA GLU A 34 -2.83 10.55 10.57
C GLU A 34 -2.50 9.06 10.41
N LEU A 35 -3.17 8.38 9.48
CA LEU A 35 -2.88 6.97 9.21
C LEU A 35 -1.45 6.80 8.73
N ALA A 36 -0.98 7.73 7.87
CA ALA A 36 0.39 7.71 7.37
C ALA A 36 1.39 7.77 8.51
N ARG A 37 1.21 8.73 9.40
CA ARG A 37 2.14 8.94 10.51
C ARG A 37 2.13 7.75 11.46
N SER A 38 0.95 7.27 11.82
CA SER A 38 0.83 6.16 12.76
C SER A 38 1.45 4.89 12.21
N ALA A 39 1.23 4.59 10.93
CA ALA A 39 1.79 3.39 10.32
C ALA A 39 3.32 3.44 10.27
N VAL A 40 3.88 4.61 9.94
CA VAL A 40 5.33 4.77 9.85
C VAL A 40 5.94 4.72 11.26
N GLU A 41 5.34 5.39 12.23
CA GLU A 41 5.85 5.36 13.60
C GLU A 41 5.85 3.95 14.19
N ALA A 42 4.85 3.15 13.81
CA ALA A 42 4.75 1.76 14.29
C ALA A 42 5.63 0.80 13.50
N ARG A 43 6.43 1.29 12.54
CA ARG A 43 7.31 0.47 11.71
C ARG A 43 6.55 -0.50 10.81
N LEU A 44 5.28 -0.23 10.54
CA LEU A 44 4.48 -1.04 9.63
C LEU A 44 4.74 -0.67 8.18
N ALA A 45 5.25 0.54 7.93
CA ALA A 45 5.65 0.99 6.61
C ALA A 45 6.89 1.85 6.75
N ALA A 46 7.75 1.80 5.75
CA ALA A 46 8.97 2.62 5.75
C ALA A 46 8.66 4.06 5.40
N CYS A 47 7.70 4.26 4.51
CA CYS A 47 7.26 5.60 4.15
C CYS A 47 5.79 5.56 3.73
N ALA A 48 5.17 6.73 3.79
CA ALA A 48 3.80 6.89 3.38
C ALA A 48 3.67 8.22 2.66
N GLN A 49 2.85 8.24 1.62
CA GLN A 49 2.66 9.43 0.80
C GLN A 49 1.17 9.65 0.62
N VAL A 50 0.76 10.91 0.68
CA VAL A 50 -0.64 11.30 0.56
C VAL A 50 -0.78 12.16 -0.69
N ALA A 51 -1.75 11.82 -1.53
CA ALA A 51 -2.04 12.56 -2.74
C ALA A 51 -3.55 12.80 -2.82
N GLY A 52 -3.92 13.96 -3.30
CA GLY A 52 -5.32 14.29 -3.47
C GLY A 52 -5.55 15.79 -3.46
N PRO A 53 -6.81 16.18 -3.58
CA PRO A 53 -7.98 15.30 -3.66
C PRO A 53 -8.11 14.62 -5.00
N ILE A 54 -8.69 13.42 -5.00
CA ILE A 54 -9.04 12.72 -6.23
C ILE A 54 -10.56 12.56 -6.29
N ALA A 55 -11.07 12.39 -7.50
CA ALA A 55 -12.48 12.12 -7.70
C ALA A 55 -12.66 10.61 -7.88
N SER A 56 -13.39 9.99 -6.96
CA SER A 56 -13.66 8.56 -7.03
C SER A 56 -15.09 8.34 -7.47
N THR A 57 -15.29 7.44 -8.41
CA THR A 57 -16.61 7.09 -8.91
C THR A 57 -16.79 5.59 -8.70
N TYR A 58 -17.87 5.19 -8.02
CA TYR A 58 -18.01 3.81 -7.59
C TYR A 58 -19.49 3.46 -7.42
N TRP A 59 -19.76 2.18 -7.39
CA TRP A 59 -21.10 1.67 -7.07
C TRP A 59 -21.33 1.73 -5.57
N TRP A 60 -22.49 2.25 -5.19
CA TRP A 60 -22.95 2.23 -3.81
C TRP A 60 -24.41 1.76 -3.84
N GLY A 61 -24.61 0.50 -3.43
CA GLY A 61 -25.89 -0.11 -3.62
C GLY A 61 -26.23 -0.24 -5.11
N GLU A 62 -27.33 0.35 -5.51
CA GLU A 62 -27.76 0.28 -6.91
C GLU A 62 -27.42 1.54 -7.69
N ASP A 63 -26.72 2.48 -7.08
CA ASP A 63 -26.41 3.76 -7.70
C ASP A 63 -24.92 3.95 -7.87
N VAL A 64 -24.56 4.73 -8.90
CA VAL A 64 -23.19 5.18 -9.08
C VAL A 64 -23.02 6.47 -8.31
N GLU A 65 -22.06 6.49 -7.40
CA GLU A 65 -21.77 7.64 -6.56
C GLU A 65 -20.42 8.23 -6.91
N ARG A 66 -20.22 9.45 -6.47
CA ARG A 66 -18.95 10.13 -6.64
C ARG A 66 -18.55 10.80 -5.33
N ALA A 67 -17.27 10.71 -4.99
CA ALA A 67 -16.77 11.30 -3.77
C ALA A 67 -15.38 11.87 -4.00
N GLU A 68 -15.03 12.87 -3.20
CA GLU A 68 -13.69 13.40 -3.15
C GLU A 68 -12.92 12.59 -2.11
N GLU A 69 -11.74 12.10 -2.48
CA GLU A 69 -10.96 11.27 -1.58
C GLU A 69 -9.48 11.62 -1.67
N TRP A 70 -8.70 11.10 -0.72
CA TRP A 70 -7.25 11.23 -0.69
C TRP A 70 -6.64 9.85 -0.70
N LEU A 71 -5.62 9.68 -1.54
CA LEU A 71 -4.85 8.44 -1.63
C LEU A 71 -3.78 8.42 -0.56
N LEU A 72 -3.62 7.26 0.08
CA LEU A 72 -2.51 7.00 0.99
C LEU A 72 -1.76 5.81 0.42
N LEU A 73 -0.48 6.01 0.13
CA LEU A 73 0.40 5.00 -0.44
C LEU A 73 1.48 4.67 0.58
N LEU A 74 1.67 3.38 0.88
CA LEU A 74 2.61 2.95 1.92
C LEU A 74 3.52 1.87 1.35
N LYS A 75 4.81 1.96 1.64
CA LYS A 75 5.79 1.01 1.12
C LYS A 75 6.38 0.19 2.26
N LEU A 76 6.48 -1.12 2.04
CA LEU A 76 6.92 -2.05 3.07
C LEU A 76 7.39 -3.36 2.42
N PRO A 77 8.13 -4.20 3.18
CA PRO A 77 8.40 -5.57 2.71
C PRO A 77 7.10 -6.36 2.66
N ALA A 78 7.03 -7.29 1.71
CA ALA A 78 5.82 -8.09 1.51
C ALA A 78 5.42 -8.87 2.76
N SER A 79 6.40 -9.29 3.56
CA SER A 79 6.13 -10.06 4.78
C SER A 79 5.34 -9.25 5.82
N GLY A 80 5.32 -7.93 5.69
CA GLY A 80 4.59 -7.07 6.63
C GLY A 80 3.18 -6.73 6.20
N PHE A 81 2.72 -7.26 5.07
CA PHE A 81 1.44 -6.84 4.52
C PHE A 81 0.28 -7.07 5.49
N GLN A 82 0.18 -8.27 6.08
CA GLN A 82 -0.97 -8.59 6.91
C GLN A 82 -1.06 -7.68 8.12
N ALA A 83 0.07 -7.40 8.76
CA ALA A 83 0.09 -6.51 9.92
C ALA A 83 -0.35 -5.10 9.55
N LEU A 84 0.11 -4.59 8.41
CA LEU A 84 -0.30 -3.26 7.95
C LEU A 84 -1.78 -3.25 7.57
N ALA A 85 -2.25 -4.29 6.87
CA ALA A 85 -3.65 -4.37 6.47
C ALA A 85 -4.58 -4.40 7.68
N ASP A 86 -4.22 -5.17 8.70
CA ASP A 86 -5.00 -5.24 9.94
C ASP A 86 -5.05 -3.88 10.63
N PHE A 87 -3.91 -3.21 10.69
CA PHE A 87 -3.83 -1.87 11.28
C PHE A 87 -4.73 -0.89 10.54
N LEU A 88 -4.65 -0.88 9.20
CA LEU A 88 -5.47 0.04 8.40
C LEU A 88 -6.96 -0.27 8.58
N ALA A 89 -7.33 -1.54 8.58
CA ALA A 89 -8.74 -1.92 8.74
C ALA A 89 -9.28 -1.48 10.09
N GLN A 90 -8.45 -1.58 11.14
CA GLN A 90 -8.88 -1.22 12.48
C GLN A 90 -9.00 0.28 12.68
N GLU A 91 -8.06 1.05 12.09
CA GLU A 91 -7.98 2.50 12.34
C GLU A 91 -8.78 3.33 11.35
N HIS A 92 -9.24 2.74 10.25
CA HIS A 92 -9.92 3.46 9.19
C HIS A 92 -11.33 3.88 9.61
N SER A 93 -11.77 5.06 9.13
CA SER A 93 -13.13 5.52 9.42
C SER A 93 -14.19 4.80 8.59
N TYR A 94 -13.80 4.23 7.44
CA TYR A 94 -14.74 3.46 6.62
C TYR A 94 -14.94 2.07 7.22
N ASP A 95 -16.15 1.55 7.14
CA ASP A 95 -16.42 0.17 7.56
C ASP A 95 -15.74 -0.83 6.63
N GLU A 96 -15.68 -0.50 5.33
CA GLU A 96 -15.11 -1.41 4.34
C GLU A 96 -14.11 -0.63 3.50
N PRO A 97 -12.92 -0.34 4.04
CA PRO A 97 -11.94 0.46 3.30
C PRO A 97 -11.30 -0.31 2.16
N GLU A 98 -10.89 0.43 1.13
CA GLU A 98 -10.03 -0.13 0.11
C GLU A 98 -8.65 -0.39 0.73
N ILE A 99 -8.18 -1.63 0.66
CA ILE A 99 -6.82 -1.97 1.09
C ILE A 99 -6.31 -2.94 0.05
N VAL A 100 -5.46 -2.45 -0.83
CA VAL A 100 -4.90 -3.26 -1.92
C VAL A 100 -3.40 -3.07 -1.94
N ALA A 101 -2.71 -4.03 -2.51
CA ALA A 101 -1.26 -3.98 -2.60
C ALA A 101 -0.83 -4.22 -4.03
N MET A 102 0.16 -3.45 -4.46
CA MET A 102 0.78 -3.61 -5.77
C MET A 102 2.22 -4.03 -5.56
N PRO A 103 2.72 -4.98 -6.36
CA PRO A 103 4.11 -5.39 -6.22
C PRO A 103 5.04 -4.29 -6.70
N ILE A 104 6.12 -4.05 -5.96
CA ILE A 104 7.22 -3.23 -6.43
C ILE A 104 8.17 -4.19 -7.11
N VAL A 105 8.11 -4.23 -8.44
CA VAL A 105 8.81 -5.24 -9.21
C VAL A 105 10.31 -5.04 -9.14
N THR A 106 10.74 -3.77 -9.17
CA THR A 106 12.17 -3.45 -9.11
C THR A 106 12.33 -2.02 -8.61
N GLY A 107 13.51 -1.71 -8.12
CA GLY A 107 13.86 -0.37 -7.65
C GLY A 107 15.34 -0.30 -7.41
N SER A 108 15.83 0.89 -7.03
CA SER A 108 17.24 1.00 -6.70
C SER A 108 17.54 0.17 -5.46
N GLU A 109 18.69 -0.49 -5.46
CA GLU A 109 19.06 -1.40 -4.38
C GLU A 109 19.08 -0.69 -3.02
N SER A 110 19.64 0.51 -2.99
CA SER A 110 19.73 1.24 -1.73
C SER A 110 18.37 1.64 -1.18
N TYR A 111 17.45 2.01 -2.06
CA TYR A 111 16.11 2.39 -1.60
C TYR A 111 15.34 1.18 -1.08
N LEU A 112 15.41 0.06 -1.79
CA LEU A 112 14.72 -1.16 -1.35
C LEU A 112 15.28 -1.66 -0.03
N SER A 113 16.61 -1.60 0.15
CA SER A 113 17.22 -1.96 1.43
C SER A 113 16.76 -1.04 2.55
N TRP A 114 16.61 0.25 2.24
CA TRP A 114 16.11 1.21 3.22
C TRP A 114 14.68 0.85 3.67
N ILE A 115 13.82 0.43 2.72
CA ILE A 115 12.46 -0.01 3.11
C ILE A 115 12.54 -1.14 4.12
N ALA A 116 13.42 -2.12 3.88
CA ALA A 116 13.57 -3.26 4.79
C ALA A 116 14.07 -2.82 6.17
N GLU A 117 15.08 -1.93 6.18
CA GLU A 117 15.69 -1.48 7.43
C GLU A 117 14.71 -0.71 8.31
N GLU A 118 13.91 0.16 7.69
CA GLU A 118 13.05 1.04 8.48
C GLU A 118 11.77 0.37 8.98
N THR A 119 11.52 -0.84 8.53
CA THR A 119 10.35 -1.61 9.00
C THR A 119 10.74 -2.70 9.99
N GLN A 120 12.01 -2.75 10.41
CA GLN A 120 12.41 -3.69 11.44
C GLN A 120 12.03 -3.18 12.82
N PRO A 121 11.65 -4.07 13.74
CA PRO A 121 11.32 -3.65 15.11
C PRO A 121 12.52 -3.00 15.78
N ARG A 122 12.22 -2.05 16.65
CA ARG A 122 13.25 -1.37 17.43
C ARG A 122 12.89 -1.32 18.89
#